data_3189a19ca90e8981de388eeef4e14526
#
_entry.id   3189a19ca90e8981de388eeef4e14526
#
_cell.length_a   1.000
_cell.length_b   1.000
_cell.length_c   1.000
_cell.angle_alpha   90.00
_cell.angle_beta   90.00
_cell.angle_gamma   90.00
#
_symmetry.space_group_name_H-M   'P 1'
#
loop_
_entity.id
_entity.type
_entity.pdbx_description
1 polymer ?
#
loop_
_entity_poly.entity_id
_entity_poly.type
_entity_poly.pdbx_seq_one_letter_code
_entity_poly.pdbx_strand_id
1 'polypeptide(L)'
;MSKKSAATDTETRATSEHAPDLRLWLRTLACTNLIENHIRSRLRSEFGITLPRFDLMAQLERSPQGLKMGELSKRMMVTGGNVTGITDQLVAEKLVVREDSPNDRRAYIVKLTPEGRRSFRKMAEAHETWVVELFAGMDEKQRSQLYDLLAALKTSATKVAAKK
;
A
#
# COMPACT_ATOMS: atom_id res chain seq x y z
N MET A 1 31.19 1.16 21.88
CA MET A 1 29.84 0.52 21.79
C MET A 1 28.80 1.63 21.67
N SER A 2 28.40 1.91 20.44
CA SER A 2 27.41 2.98 20.17
C SER A 2 26.02 2.42 20.40
N LYS A 3 25.30 2.91 21.42
CA LYS A 3 23.88 2.66 21.61
C LYS A 3 23.12 3.33 20.45
N LYS A 4 22.67 2.55 19.44
CA LYS A 4 21.63 3.00 18.52
C LYS A 4 20.43 3.40 19.38
N SER A 5 20.15 4.69 19.46
CA SER A 5 18.91 5.23 19.98
C SER A 5 17.76 4.57 19.21
N ALA A 6 17.00 3.73 19.88
CA ALA A 6 15.74 3.23 19.33
C ALA A 6 14.87 4.48 19.04
N ALA A 7 14.53 4.69 17.78
CA ALA A 7 13.61 5.75 17.40
C ALA A 7 12.33 5.55 18.20
N THR A 8 11.98 6.53 19.03
CA THR A 8 10.76 6.53 19.83
C THR A 8 9.58 6.57 18.86
N ASP A 9 8.87 5.45 18.70
CA ASP A 9 7.70 5.41 17.85
C ASP A 9 6.52 6.18 18.48
N THR A 10 5.46 6.38 17.71
CA THR A 10 4.30 7.18 18.15
C THR A 10 3.59 6.53 19.33
N GLU A 11 3.70 5.20 19.50
CA GLU A 11 3.09 4.44 20.58
C GLU A 11 3.77 4.68 21.93
N THR A 12 5.09 4.89 21.96
CA THR A 12 5.83 5.10 23.22
C THR A 12 5.45 6.39 23.95
N ARG A 13 4.71 7.29 23.29
CA ARG A 13 4.12 8.49 23.91
C ARG A 13 2.76 8.23 24.57
N ALA A 14 2.16 7.06 24.36
CA ALA A 14 0.88 6.72 24.97
C ALA A 14 1.11 6.22 26.40
N THR A 15 0.57 6.95 27.39
CA THR A 15 0.59 6.58 28.81
C THR A 15 -0.67 5.80 29.19
N SER A 16 -0.66 5.16 30.38
CA SER A 16 -1.85 4.48 30.93
C SER A 16 -3.04 5.42 31.18
N GLU A 17 -2.80 6.73 31.22
CA GLU A 17 -3.83 7.76 31.40
C GLU A 17 -4.64 8.04 30.12
N HIS A 18 -4.16 7.62 28.96
CA HIS A 18 -4.87 7.82 27.69
C HIS A 18 -6.03 6.81 27.54
N ALA A 19 -7.10 7.24 26.87
CA ALA A 19 -8.23 6.38 26.54
C ALA A 19 -7.77 5.12 25.81
N PRO A 20 -8.34 3.94 26.13
CA PRO A 20 -7.95 2.66 25.50
C PRO A 20 -8.00 2.71 23.98
N ASP A 21 -8.99 3.37 23.39
CA ASP A 21 -9.15 3.51 21.95
C ASP A 21 -8.03 4.32 21.29
N LEU A 22 -7.54 5.38 21.97
CA LEU A 22 -6.40 6.14 21.49
C LEU A 22 -5.12 5.31 21.51
N ARG A 23 -4.91 4.52 22.55
CA ARG A 23 -3.76 3.60 22.65
C ARG A 23 -3.80 2.54 21.55
N LEU A 24 -5.00 1.97 21.30
CA LEU A 24 -5.20 1.02 20.20
C LEU A 24 -4.91 1.65 18.84
N TRP A 25 -5.38 2.86 18.61
CA TRP A 25 -5.08 3.61 17.37
C TRP A 25 -3.58 3.83 17.19
N LEU A 26 -2.88 4.31 18.21
CA LEU A 26 -1.43 4.56 18.13
C LEU A 26 -0.65 3.27 17.87
N ARG A 27 -1.04 2.16 18.46
CA ARG A 27 -0.45 0.84 18.18
C ARG A 27 -0.67 0.39 16.73
N THR A 28 -1.89 0.53 16.25
CA THR A 28 -2.23 0.21 14.85
C THR A 28 -1.40 1.04 13.88
N LEU A 29 -1.27 2.35 14.15
CA LEU A 29 -0.47 3.27 13.35
C LEU A 29 1.02 2.91 13.38
N ALA A 30 1.56 2.59 14.55
CA ALA A 30 2.96 2.17 14.70
C ALA A 30 3.24 0.88 13.92
N CYS A 31 2.39 -0.13 14.02
CA CYS A 31 2.51 -1.37 13.26
C CYS A 31 2.46 -1.11 11.75
N THR A 32 1.50 -0.32 11.28
CA THR A 32 1.37 0.03 9.86
C THR A 32 2.63 0.72 9.34
N ASN A 33 3.14 1.72 10.06
CA ASN A 33 4.35 2.45 9.68
C ASN A 33 5.59 1.54 9.64
N LEU A 34 5.75 0.62 10.60
CA LEU A 34 6.87 -0.34 10.61
C LEU A 34 6.81 -1.26 9.39
N ILE A 35 5.65 -1.82 9.09
CA ILE A 35 5.42 -2.68 7.93
C ILE A 35 5.70 -1.92 6.63
N GLU A 36 5.09 -0.75 6.45
CA GLU A 36 5.29 0.06 5.24
C GLU A 36 6.74 0.48 5.05
N ASN A 37 7.43 0.90 6.10
CA ASN A 37 8.84 1.30 6.01
C ASN A 37 9.74 0.13 5.62
N HIS A 38 9.46 -1.07 6.13
CA HIS A 38 10.18 -2.28 5.75
C HIS A 38 9.97 -2.59 4.26
N ILE A 39 8.72 -2.64 3.80
CA ILE A 39 8.37 -2.91 2.40
C ILE A 39 8.96 -1.85 1.47
N ARG A 40 8.83 -0.57 1.83
CA ARG A 40 9.39 0.55 1.06
C ARG A 40 10.90 0.45 0.90
N SER A 41 11.60 0.10 1.97
CA SER A 41 13.05 -0.10 1.95
C SER A 41 13.46 -1.25 1.01
N ARG A 42 12.76 -2.40 1.12
CA ARG A 42 13.02 -3.58 0.30
C ARG A 42 12.71 -3.33 -1.18
N LEU A 43 11.59 -2.71 -1.52
CA LEU A 43 11.26 -2.33 -2.90
C LEU A 43 12.33 -1.43 -3.51
N ARG A 44 12.82 -0.47 -2.75
CA ARG A 44 13.85 0.44 -3.22
C ARG A 44 15.20 -0.24 -3.42
N SER A 45 15.63 -1.07 -2.46
CA SER A 45 16.95 -1.72 -2.49
C SER A 45 17.02 -2.86 -3.53
N GLU A 46 15.95 -3.63 -3.70
CA GLU A 46 15.96 -4.82 -4.56
C GLU A 46 15.48 -4.55 -5.99
N PHE A 47 14.57 -3.59 -6.16
CA PHE A 47 13.94 -3.32 -7.45
C PHE A 47 14.06 -1.86 -7.92
N GLY A 48 14.63 -0.96 -7.12
CA GLY A 48 14.74 0.46 -7.48
C GLY A 48 13.40 1.19 -7.62
N ILE A 49 12.31 0.63 -7.10
CA ILE A 49 10.95 1.18 -7.23
C ILE A 49 10.44 1.74 -5.90
N THR A 50 9.57 2.73 -5.96
CA THR A 50 8.89 3.27 -4.78
C THR A 50 7.60 2.50 -4.49
N LEU A 51 7.16 2.46 -3.22
CA LEU A 51 5.92 1.82 -2.82
C LEU A 51 4.69 2.35 -3.61
N PRO A 52 4.49 3.67 -3.80
CA PRO A 52 3.36 4.16 -4.61
C PRO A 52 3.37 3.67 -6.06
N ARG A 53 4.54 3.46 -6.67
CA ARG A 53 4.66 2.91 -8.02
C ARG A 53 4.28 1.42 -8.05
N PHE A 54 4.74 0.66 -7.06
CA PHE A 54 4.35 -0.74 -6.87
C PHE A 54 2.84 -0.86 -6.67
N ASP A 55 2.24 -0.02 -5.82
CA ASP A 55 0.80 -0.02 -5.55
C ASP A 55 -0.03 0.29 -6.80
N LEU A 56 0.40 1.25 -7.62
CA LEU A 56 -0.26 1.54 -8.89
C LEU A 56 -0.23 0.32 -9.80
N MET A 57 0.92 -0.33 -9.94
CA MET A 57 1.06 -1.54 -10.75
C MET A 57 0.19 -2.68 -10.20
N ALA A 58 0.05 -2.82 -8.87
CA ALA A 58 -0.83 -3.79 -8.24
C ALA A 58 -2.32 -3.55 -8.57
N GLN A 59 -2.76 -2.30 -8.64
CA GLN A 59 -4.13 -1.97 -9.08
C GLN A 59 -4.36 -2.36 -10.55
N LEU A 60 -3.39 -2.11 -11.40
CA LEU A 60 -3.47 -2.43 -12.82
C LEU A 60 -3.43 -3.95 -13.10
N GLU A 61 -2.65 -4.71 -12.33
CA GLU A 61 -2.61 -6.18 -12.47
C GLU A 61 -3.96 -6.82 -12.17
N ARG A 62 -4.70 -6.28 -11.20
CA ARG A 62 -6.07 -6.70 -10.87
C ARG A 62 -7.12 -6.25 -11.88
N SER A 63 -6.76 -5.41 -12.82
CA SER A 63 -7.64 -4.82 -13.82
C SER A 63 -7.02 -4.90 -15.22
N PRO A 64 -7.00 -6.09 -15.85
CA PRO A 64 -6.33 -6.31 -17.14
C PRO A 64 -6.86 -5.39 -18.27
N GLN A 65 -8.11 -4.97 -18.20
CA GLN A 65 -8.72 -4.01 -19.15
C GLN A 65 -8.25 -2.57 -18.92
N GLY A 66 -7.49 -2.35 -17.85
CA GLY A 66 -6.99 -1.04 -17.45
C GLY A 66 -7.96 -0.25 -16.58
N LEU A 67 -7.49 0.87 -16.07
CA LEU A 67 -8.23 1.77 -15.19
C LEU A 67 -8.11 3.21 -15.67
N LYS A 68 -9.16 4.01 -15.50
CA LYS A 68 -9.11 5.46 -15.69
C LYS A 68 -8.30 6.10 -14.57
N MET A 69 -7.64 7.22 -14.87
CA MET A 69 -6.82 7.98 -13.90
C MET A 69 -7.60 8.33 -12.62
N GLY A 70 -8.85 8.77 -12.75
CA GLY A 70 -9.70 9.09 -11.60
C GLY A 70 -10.04 7.86 -10.74
N GLU A 71 -10.15 6.69 -11.33
CA GLU A 71 -10.39 5.44 -10.62
C GLU A 71 -9.12 4.97 -9.88
N LEU A 72 -7.96 5.08 -10.50
CA LEU A 72 -6.67 4.84 -9.84
C LEU A 72 -6.46 5.74 -8.62
N SER A 73 -6.76 7.03 -8.75
CA SER A 73 -6.69 8.00 -7.66
C SER A 73 -7.56 7.58 -6.47
N LYS A 74 -8.80 7.17 -6.72
CA LYS A 74 -9.73 6.69 -5.69
C LYS A 74 -9.23 5.41 -5.01
N ARG A 75 -8.79 4.43 -5.79
CA ARG A 75 -8.32 3.14 -5.27
C ARG A 75 -7.05 3.27 -4.44
N MET A 76 -6.15 4.13 -4.85
CA MET A 76 -4.89 4.40 -4.15
C MET A 76 -5.04 5.38 -2.97
N MET A 77 -6.21 6.01 -2.80
CA MET A 77 -6.48 7.04 -1.79
C MET A 77 -5.48 8.22 -1.84
N VAL A 78 -5.06 8.60 -3.04
CA VAL A 78 -4.11 9.71 -3.28
C VAL A 78 -4.72 10.75 -4.20
N THR A 79 -4.12 11.95 -4.22
CA THR A 79 -4.59 13.03 -5.11
C THR A 79 -4.33 12.71 -6.59
N GLY A 80 -5.16 13.26 -7.47
CA GLY A 80 -5.02 13.08 -8.92
C GLY A 80 -3.65 13.51 -9.44
N GLY A 81 -3.06 14.58 -8.91
CA GLY A 81 -1.71 15.03 -9.28
C GLY A 81 -0.63 13.98 -8.94
N ASN A 82 -0.71 13.35 -7.78
CA ASN A 82 0.22 12.29 -7.40
C ASN A 82 0.12 11.07 -8.33
N VAL A 83 -1.09 10.64 -8.67
CA VAL A 83 -1.29 9.51 -9.60
C VAL A 83 -0.74 9.84 -10.98
N THR A 84 -0.90 11.08 -11.46
CA THR A 84 -0.36 11.51 -12.75
C THR A 84 1.17 11.39 -12.76
N GLY A 85 1.85 11.95 -11.77
CA GLY A 85 3.31 11.87 -11.68
C GLY A 85 3.83 10.43 -11.57
N ILE A 86 3.17 9.57 -10.79
CA ILE A 86 3.53 8.15 -10.69
C ILE A 86 3.35 7.45 -12.04
N THR A 87 2.23 7.71 -12.73
CA THR A 87 1.94 7.12 -14.03
C THR A 87 2.94 7.57 -15.09
N ASP A 88 3.32 8.87 -15.10
CA ASP A 88 4.30 9.41 -16.05
C ASP A 88 5.66 8.71 -15.92
N GLN A 89 6.12 8.48 -14.69
CA GLN A 89 7.36 7.74 -14.45
C GLN A 89 7.29 6.32 -14.99
N LEU A 90 6.20 5.59 -14.72
CA LEU A 90 6.01 4.23 -15.19
C LEU A 90 5.85 4.13 -16.72
N VAL A 91 5.27 5.14 -17.36
CA VAL A 91 5.19 5.25 -18.83
C VAL A 91 6.59 5.47 -19.40
N ALA A 92 7.39 6.38 -18.84
CA ALA A 92 8.76 6.64 -19.28
C ALA A 92 9.64 5.38 -19.20
N GLU A 93 9.39 4.51 -18.20
CA GLU A 93 10.06 3.22 -18.02
C GLU A 93 9.43 2.07 -18.85
N LYS A 94 8.41 2.36 -19.65
CA LYS A 94 7.68 1.39 -20.48
C LYS A 94 7.00 0.25 -19.70
N LEU A 95 6.77 0.44 -18.42
CA LEU A 95 6.07 -0.53 -17.56
C LEU A 95 4.56 -0.39 -17.67
N VAL A 96 4.09 0.80 -18.04
CA VAL A 96 2.68 1.17 -18.17
C VAL A 96 2.48 1.89 -19.50
N VAL A 97 1.28 1.77 -20.05
CA VAL A 97 0.85 2.47 -21.27
C VAL A 97 -0.45 3.22 -21.00
N ARG A 98 -0.62 4.38 -21.65
CA ARG A 98 -1.89 5.09 -21.74
C ARG A 98 -2.50 4.84 -23.10
N GLU A 99 -3.75 4.39 -23.11
CA GLU A 99 -4.55 4.22 -24.30
C GLU A 99 -5.76 5.14 -24.26
N ASP A 100 -6.21 5.60 -25.41
CA ASP A 100 -7.44 6.38 -25.48
C ASP A 100 -8.64 5.54 -25.02
N SER A 101 -9.52 6.14 -24.23
CA SER A 101 -10.74 5.47 -23.81
C SER A 101 -11.69 5.32 -25.00
N PRO A 102 -12.19 4.10 -25.29
CA PRO A 102 -13.13 3.89 -26.40
C PRO A 102 -14.41 4.74 -26.31
N ASN A 103 -14.79 5.09 -25.09
CA ASN A 103 -16.08 5.75 -24.80
C ASN A 103 -15.92 7.24 -24.43
N ASP A 104 -14.68 7.76 -24.31
CA ASP A 104 -14.45 9.14 -23.89
C ASP A 104 -13.07 9.60 -24.38
N ARG A 105 -13.06 10.39 -25.45
CA ARG A 105 -11.82 10.92 -26.07
C ARG A 105 -11.01 11.87 -25.17
N ARG A 106 -11.53 12.26 -24.01
CA ARG A 106 -10.86 13.10 -23.01
C ARG A 106 -10.25 12.30 -21.87
N ALA A 107 -10.47 10.97 -21.85
CA ALA A 107 -10.00 10.10 -20.80
C ALA A 107 -9.03 9.03 -21.33
N TYR A 108 -7.98 8.79 -20.58
CA TYR A 108 -7.04 7.71 -20.84
C TYR A 108 -7.33 6.52 -19.94
N ILE A 109 -7.14 5.32 -20.50
CA ILE A 109 -7.09 4.06 -19.77
C ILE A 109 -5.62 3.70 -19.58
N VAL A 110 -5.24 3.42 -18.36
CA VAL A 110 -3.87 3.03 -17.99
C VAL A 110 -3.83 1.51 -17.84
N LYS A 111 -2.83 0.87 -18.45
CA LYS A 111 -2.63 -0.59 -18.42
C LYS A 111 -1.17 -0.93 -18.17
N LEU A 112 -0.92 -2.10 -17.57
CA LEU A 112 0.42 -2.68 -17.59
C LEU A 112 0.79 -3.12 -19.01
N THR A 113 2.02 -2.83 -19.41
CA THR A 113 2.61 -3.46 -20.59
C THR A 113 2.96 -4.93 -20.29
N PRO A 114 3.25 -5.77 -21.29
CA PRO A 114 3.78 -7.12 -21.05
C PRO A 114 5.04 -7.12 -20.17
N GLU A 115 5.93 -6.13 -20.35
CA GLU A 115 7.12 -5.93 -19.51
C GLU A 115 6.74 -5.51 -18.08
N GLY A 116 5.83 -4.55 -17.95
CA GLY A 116 5.30 -4.13 -16.65
C GLY A 116 4.69 -5.28 -15.86
N ARG A 117 3.96 -6.16 -16.53
CA ARG A 117 3.36 -7.33 -15.89
C ARG A 117 4.42 -8.34 -15.43
N ARG A 118 5.45 -8.60 -16.24
CA ARG A 118 6.58 -9.46 -15.83
C ARG A 118 7.33 -8.88 -14.65
N SER A 119 7.63 -7.59 -14.71
CA SER A 119 8.32 -6.87 -13.61
C SER A 119 7.49 -6.88 -12.33
N PHE A 120 6.19 -6.59 -12.43
CA PHE A 120 5.30 -6.61 -11.27
C PHE A 120 5.23 -7.99 -10.60
N ARG A 121 5.12 -9.07 -11.36
CA ARG A 121 5.06 -10.43 -10.80
C ARG A 121 6.28 -10.76 -9.95
N LYS A 122 7.49 -10.43 -10.42
CA LYS A 122 8.72 -10.63 -9.65
C LYS A 122 8.71 -9.85 -8.33
N MET A 123 8.25 -8.60 -8.38
CA MET A 123 8.13 -7.78 -7.18
C MET A 123 7.04 -8.31 -6.22
N ALA A 124 5.92 -8.80 -6.75
CA ALA A 124 4.82 -9.34 -5.96
C ALA A 124 5.24 -10.62 -5.22
N GLU A 125 5.98 -11.52 -5.86
CA GLU A 125 6.53 -12.73 -5.25
C GLU A 125 7.50 -12.39 -4.08
N ALA A 126 8.39 -11.43 -4.31
CA ALA A 126 9.30 -10.97 -3.26
C ALA A 126 8.52 -10.28 -2.12
N HIS A 127 7.56 -9.43 -2.46
CA HIS A 127 6.70 -8.74 -1.49
C HIS A 127 5.93 -9.74 -0.62
N GLU A 128 5.35 -10.79 -1.19
CA GLU A 128 4.67 -11.84 -0.43
C GLU A 128 5.61 -12.50 0.59
N THR A 129 6.85 -12.81 0.18
CA THR A 129 7.86 -13.36 1.08
C THR A 129 8.14 -12.42 2.26
N TRP A 130 8.34 -11.12 1.99
CA TRP A 130 8.59 -10.13 3.06
C TRP A 130 7.41 -9.98 4.02
N VAL A 131 6.19 -10.04 3.50
CA VAL A 131 4.98 -10.01 4.34
C VAL A 131 4.93 -11.24 5.23
N VAL A 132 5.21 -12.43 4.71
CA VAL A 132 5.27 -13.67 5.51
C VAL A 132 6.32 -13.55 6.63
N GLU A 133 7.51 -13.02 6.32
CA GLU A 133 8.57 -12.77 7.31
C GLU A 133 8.12 -11.82 8.43
N LEU A 134 7.39 -10.75 8.10
CA LEU A 134 6.88 -9.78 9.08
C LEU A 134 5.89 -10.39 10.08
N PHE A 135 5.15 -11.41 9.68
CA PHE A 135 4.18 -12.10 10.53
C PHE A 135 4.71 -13.41 11.12
N ALA A 136 5.96 -13.80 10.85
CA ALA A 136 6.52 -15.09 11.29
C ALA A 136 6.62 -15.24 12.82
N GLY A 137 6.67 -14.13 13.57
CA GLY A 137 6.66 -14.12 15.03
C GLY A 137 5.30 -14.45 15.66
N MET A 138 4.24 -14.57 14.85
CA MET A 138 2.89 -14.89 15.32
C MET A 138 2.53 -16.33 14.93
N ASP A 139 1.88 -17.05 15.84
CA ASP A 139 1.30 -18.36 15.52
C ASP A 139 0.03 -18.22 14.65
N GLU A 140 -0.48 -19.35 14.15
CA GLU A 140 -1.65 -19.36 13.25
C GLU A 140 -2.91 -18.81 13.93
N LYS A 141 -3.12 -19.15 15.21
CA LYS A 141 -4.26 -18.66 15.98
C LYS A 141 -4.21 -17.15 16.16
N GLN A 142 -3.04 -16.61 16.49
CA GLN A 142 -2.83 -15.17 16.66
C GLN A 142 -3.06 -14.42 15.33
N ARG A 143 -2.57 -14.96 14.20
CA ARG A 143 -2.81 -14.35 12.88
C ARG A 143 -4.29 -14.35 12.51
N SER A 144 -5.00 -15.45 12.75
CA SER A 144 -6.45 -15.54 12.52
C SER A 144 -7.23 -14.55 13.38
N GLN A 145 -6.92 -14.48 14.67
CA GLN A 145 -7.57 -13.51 15.58
C GLN A 145 -7.32 -12.06 15.17
N LEU A 146 -6.10 -11.72 14.80
CA LEU A 146 -5.76 -10.39 14.33
C LEU A 146 -6.52 -10.03 13.05
N TYR A 147 -6.62 -10.97 12.10
CA TYR A 147 -7.38 -10.79 10.86
C TYR A 147 -8.85 -10.46 11.15
N ASP A 148 -9.50 -11.22 12.03
CA ASP A 148 -10.91 -11.02 12.39
C ASP A 148 -11.13 -9.69 13.12
N LEU A 149 -10.24 -9.33 14.04
CA LEU A 149 -10.29 -8.04 14.76
C LEU A 149 -10.10 -6.85 13.83
N LEU A 150 -9.17 -6.94 12.89
CA LEU A 150 -8.96 -5.90 11.87
C LEU A 150 -10.15 -5.79 10.91
N ALA A 151 -10.83 -6.90 10.58
CA ALA A 151 -12.06 -6.88 9.80
C ALA A 151 -13.20 -6.16 10.53
N ALA A 152 -13.36 -6.40 11.84
CA ALA A 152 -14.31 -5.68 12.68
C ALA A 152 -14.00 -4.18 12.77
N LEU A 153 -12.73 -3.82 12.97
CA LEU A 153 -12.28 -2.43 13.00
C LEU A 153 -12.56 -1.72 11.66
N LYS A 154 -12.24 -2.36 10.54
CA LYS A 154 -12.51 -1.84 9.20
C LYS A 154 -14.00 -1.57 8.99
N THR A 155 -14.86 -2.50 9.39
CA THR A 155 -16.31 -2.35 9.31
C THR A 155 -16.82 -1.17 10.12
N SER A 156 -16.33 -1.01 11.36
CA SER A 156 -16.67 0.11 12.23
C SER A 156 -16.23 1.46 11.64
N ALA A 157 -14.98 1.55 11.21
CA ALA A 157 -14.43 2.77 10.62
C ALA A 157 -15.18 3.19 9.35
N THR A 158 -15.55 2.22 8.49
CA THR A 158 -16.31 2.49 7.25
C THR A 158 -17.69 3.06 7.57
N LYS A 159 -18.39 2.52 8.57
CA LYS A 159 -19.70 3.03 9.01
C LYS A 159 -19.62 4.47 9.52
N VAL A 160 -18.57 4.82 10.23
CA VAL A 160 -18.36 6.20 10.73
C VAL A 160 -18.04 7.15 9.57
N ALA A 161 -17.16 6.74 8.64
CA ALA A 161 -16.81 7.56 7.48
C ALA A 161 -17.98 7.81 6.52
N ALA A 162 -18.93 6.87 6.41
CA ALA A 162 -20.12 6.99 5.54
C ALA A 162 -21.21 7.94 6.11
N LYS A 163 -21.11 8.36 7.38
CA LYS A 163 -22.07 9.29 8.01
C LYS A 163 -21.80 10.77 7.71
N LYS A 164 -20.82 11.08 6.86
CA LYS A 164 -20.54 12.42 6.33
C LYS A 164 -21.22 12.59 4.97
#